data_35864318c50a080f6295ce09402f2794
#
_entry.id   35864318c50a080f6295ce09402f2794
#
_cell.length_a   1.000
_cell.length_b   1.000
_cell.length_c   1.000
_cell.angle_alpha   90.00
_cell.angle_beta   90.00
_cell.angle_gamma   90.00
#
_symmetry.space_group_name_H-M   'P 1'
#
loop_
_entity.id
_entity.type
_entity.pdbx_description
1 polymer ?
#
loop_
_entity_poly.entity_id
_entity_poly.type
_entity_poly.pdbx_seq_one_letter_code
_entity_poly.pdbx_strand_id
1 'polypeptide(L)'
;MLPEFMKQLQMLNRQRLTIGAALLVLAGAALYGLTHLGEAGHGASEVSSQSRKGSQRYTPTPTEWASLTIEPVAERTFRAETVTEGKVAVDEDRSTPVFSPYAGRVMKLMVRPGDNVTQGQPLFVIEAADTVQAQNDFVAAMAALNKAKSALDLAQIQDTRAKDLFEGKAVPLKDYQQSQANLIQAQNDMRSSQTALEAANNKLKILGFSDEAIKAFQEKRSINPDTTIFSPIAGTVVQRKVGPGQYVNSGASDPVFVIGDLSTVWLTAFVRETDASKVSVGQEIAFNVLALPGRTLTAHIDYVSAAIDPATRRLMVRATIDNKDGLLKPEMFANVTLYSPAIIRRWACRNRR
;
A
#
# COMPACT_ATOMS: atom_id res chain seq x y z
N MET A 1 -16.17 -18.20 46.45
CA MET A 1 -16.03 -18.47 45.00
C MET A 1 -15.90 -19.98 44.65
N LEU A 2 -16.25 -20.89 45.54
CA LEU A 2 -16.14 -22.34 45.26
C LEU A 2 -17.46 -23.09 44.91
N PRO A 3 -18.66 -22.56 44.97
CA PRO A 3 -19.85 -23.37 44.64
C PRO A 3 -20.27 -23.38 43.18
N GLU A 4 -19.82 -22.45 42.36
CA GLU A 4 -20.19 -22.41 40.91
C GLU A 4 -19.39 -23.39 40.06
N PHE A 5 -18.13 -23.63 40.43
CA PHE A 5 -17.25 -24.55 39.69
C PHE A 5 -17.70 -26.03 39.81
N MET A 6 -18.26 -26.41 40.95
CA MET A 6 -18.79 -27.77 41.17
C MET A 6 -20.08 -28.03 40.36
N LYS A 7 -20.90 -27.03 40.10
CA LYS A 7 -22.10 -27.18 39.25
C LYS A 7 -21.77 -27.38 37.77
N GLN A 8 -20.71 -26.72 37.27
CA GLN A 8 -20.27 -26.93 35.90
C GLN A 8 -19.68 -28.31 35.66
N LEU A 9 -18.95 -28.87 36.60
CA LEU A 9 -18.41 -30.25 36.52
C LEU A 9 -19.49 -31.32 36.53
N GLN A 10 -20.60 -31.11 37.25
CA GLN A 10 -21.74 -32.05 37.23
C GLN A 10 -22.55 -32.00 35.93
N MET A 11 -22.64 -30.85 35.28
CA MET A 11 -23.32 -30.76 33.97
C MET A 11 -22.48 -31.40 32.83
N LEU A 12 -21.17 -31.26 32.83
CA LEU A 12 -20.29 -31.91 31.85
C LEU A 12 -20.32 -33.45 31.96
N ASN A 13 -20.45 -33.98 33.16
CA ASN A 13 -20.50 -35.43 33.34
C ASN A 13 -21.85 -36.05 32.91
N ARG A 14 -22.96 -35.31 33.05
CA ARG A 14 -24.28 -35.74 32.56
C ARG A 14 -24.37 -35.72 31.03
N GLN A 15 -23.76 -34.72 30.37
CA GLN A 15 -23.71 -34.68 28.91
C GLN A 15 -22.84 -35.80 28.33
N ARG A 16 -21.76 -36.19 28.94
CA ARG A 16 -20.93 -37.33 28.48
C ARG A 16 -21.65 -38.69 28.63
N LEU A 17 -22.47 -38.84 29.69
CA LEU A 17 -23.25 -40.07 29.89
C LEU A 17 -24.40 -40.19 28.87
N THR A 18 -25.04 -39.09 28.48
CA THR A 18 -26.13 -39.10 27.47
C THR A 18 -25.61 -39.34 26.06
N ILE A 19 -24.43 -38.82 25.69
CA ILE A 19 -23.78 -39.05 24.40
C ILE A 19 -23.29 -40.51 24.34
N GLY A 20 -22.76 -41.07 25.39
CA GLY A 20 -22.35 -42.48 25.45
C GLY A 20 -23.52 -43.48 25.29
N ALA A 21 -24.67 -43.17 25.89
CA ALA A 21 -25.87 -43.99 25.75
C ALA A 21 -26.47 -43.92 24.32
N ALA A 22 -26.46 -42.76 23.70
CA ALA A 22 -26.94 -42.59 22.32
C ALA A 22 -26.06 -43.32 21.29
N LEU A 23 -24.75 -43.37 21.51
CA LEU A 23 -23.83 -44.09 20.64
C LEU A 23 -23.99 -45.61 20.78
N LEU A 24 -24.28 -46.13 21.96
CA LEU A 24 -24.55 -47.57 22.19
C LEU A 24 -25.87 -48.02 21.53
N VAL A 25 -26.91 -47.18 21.53
CA VAL A 25 -28.19 -47.47 20.87
C VAL A 25 -28.01 -47.47 19.35
N LEU A 26 -27.25 -46.53 18.79
CA LEU A 26 -26.94 -46.50 17.37
C LEU A 26 -26.07 -47.68 16.89
N ALA A 27 -25.12 -48.12 17.70
CA ALA A 27 -24.32 -49.31 17.42
C ALA A 27 -25.14 -50.60 17.49
N GLY A 28 -26.10 -50.70 18.44
CA GLY A 28 -27.04 -51.83 18.56
C GLY A 28 -27.99 -51.90 17.37
N ALA A 29 -28.51 -50.77 16.92
CA ALA A 29 -29.39 -50.70 15.73
C ALA A 29 -28.65 -51.08 14.43
N ALA A 30 -27.39 -50.71 14.29
CA ALA A 30 -26.54 -51.11 13.15
C ALA A 30 -26.22 -52.62 13.13
N LEU A 31 -25.96 -53.22 14.29
CA LEU A 31 -25.76 -54.67 14.40
C LEU A 31 -27.07 -55.45 14.12
N TYR A 32 -28.22 -54.97 14.60
CA TYR A 32 -29.51 -55.62 14.35
C TYR A 32 -29.91 -55.51 12.88
N GLY A 33 -29.62 -54.41 12.19
CA GLY A 33 -29.81 -54.23 10.74
C GLY A 33 -28.96 -55.19 9.88
N LEU A 34 -27.75 -55.49 10.31
CA LEU A 34 -26.85 -56.36 9.59
C LEU A 34 -27.23 -57.87 9.71
N THR A 35 -27.93 -58.27 10.76
CA THR A 35 -28.36 -59.67 10.96
C THR A 35 -29.66 -60.02 10.26
N HIS A 36 -30.45 -59.03 9.81
CA HIS A 36 -31.71 -59.23 9.11
C HIS A 36 -31.69 -58.98 7.59
N LEU A 37 -30.54 -58.64 7.02
CA LEU A 37 -30.35 -58.51 5.58
C LEU A 37 -29.87 -59.78 4.86
N GLY A 38 -29.92 -60.93 5.55
CA GLY A 38 -29.37 -62.20 5.08
C GLY A 38 -30.35 -63.22 4.49
N GLU A 39 -31.65 -62.92 4.34
CA GLU A 39 -32.59 -63.86 3.76
C GLU A 39 -33.60 -63.15 2.84
N ALA A 40 -33.21 -63.00 1.58
CA ALA A 40 -34.15 -62.80 0.47
C ALA A 40 -33.58 -63.42 -0.80
N GLY A 41 -34.02 -64.64 -1.09
CA GLY A 41 -34.38 -65.11 -2.40
C GLY A 41 -33.27 -65.24 -3.47
N HIS A 42 -32.71 -66.41 -3.56
CA HIS A 42 -32.12 -66.90 -4.80
C HIS A 42 -33.15 -66.91 -5.91
N GLY A 43 -33.22 -65.82 -6.70
CA GLY A 43 -33.76 -65.79 -8.03
C GLY A 43 -32.62 -65.72 -9.02
N ALA A 44 -32.12 -66.83 -9.49
CA ALA A 44 -31.17 -66.90 -10.57
C ALA A 44 -31.83 -66.35 -11.85
N SER A 45 -31.68 -65.04 -12.09
CA SER A 45 -31.78 -64.51 -13.44
C SER A 45 -30.45 -64.61 -14.10
N GLU A 46 -30.36 -65.56 -15.02
CA GLU A 46 -29.26 -65.62 -16.00
C GLU A 46 -29.13 -64.26 -16.67
N VAL A 47 -28.18 -63.43 -16.18
CA VAL A 47 -27.67 -62.34 -16.97
C VAL A 47 -26.85 -62.97 -18.07
N SER A 48 -27.52 -63.23 -19.19
CA SER A 48 -26.86 -63.54 -20.44
C SER A 48 -25.74 -62.50 -20.63
N SER A 49 -24.48 -62.99 -20.58
CA SER A 49 -23.34 -62.28 -21.07
C SER A 49 -23.57 -61.92 -22.54
N GLN A 50 -24.24 -60.78 -22.78
CA GLN A 50 -24.18 -60.17 -24.09
C GLN A 50 -22.75 -59.79 -24.35
N SER A 51 -22.02 -60.72 -24.95
CA SER A 51 -20.84 -60.47 -25.72
C SER A 51 -20.97 -59.07 -26.36
N ARG A 52 -20.07 -58.16 -26.04
CA ARG A 52 -19.92 -56.92 -26.77
C ARG A 52 -19.74 -57.25 -28.23
N LYS A 53 -20.86 -57.37 -28.96
CA LYS A 53 -20.86 -57.46 -30.42
C LYS A 53 -20.05 -56.23 -30.88
N GLY A 54 -19.07 -56.50 -31.70
CA GLY A 54 -18.16 -55.52 -32.30
C GLY A 54 -18.95 -54.32 -32.80
N SER A 55 -18.37 -53.14 -32.70
CA SER A 55 -18.96 -51.87 -33.09
C SER A 55 -19.78 -52.04 -34.36
N GLN A 56 -21.11 -52.01 -34.22
CA GLN A 56 -21.98 -52.01 -35.41
C GLN A 56 -21.63 -50.75 -36.19
N ARG A 57 -20.97 -50.96 -37.33
CA ARG A 57 -20.73 -49.86 -38.25
C ARG A 57 -22.11 -49.36 -38.68
N TYR A 58 -22.45 -48.15 -38.22
CA TYR A 58 -23.60 -47.45 -38.69
C TYR A 58 -23.41 -47.14 -40.17
N THR A 59 -24.32 -47.62 -41.02
CA THR A 59 -24.31 -47.35 -42.45
C THR A 59 -25.52 -46.45 -42.72
N PRO A 60 -25.30 -45.13 -42.92
CA PRO A 60 -26.42 -44.20 -43.17
C PRO A 60 -27.11 -44.56 -44.46
N THR A 61 -28.43 -44.34 -44.52
CA THR A 61 -29.23 -44.45 -45.75
C THR A 61 -28.89 -43.29 -46.69
N PRO A 62 -29.20 -43.39 -48.01
CA PRO A 62 -28.91 -42.32 -48.97
C PRO A 62 -29.51 -40.98 -48.58
N THR A 63 -30.73 -40.98 -47.98
CA THR A 63 -31.39 -39.80 -47.46
C THR A 63 -30.70 -39.17 -46.24
N GLU A 64 -30.17 -39.99 -45.36
CA GLU A 64 -29.35 -39.52 -44.20
C GLU A 64 -28.01 -39.00 -44.68
N TRP A 65 -27.36 -39.65 -45.68
CA TRP A 65 -26.14 -39.13 -46.29
C TRP A 65 -26.34 -37.75 -46.91
N ALA A 66 -27.46 -37.48 -47.56
CA ALA A 66 -27.75 -36.18 -48.17
C ALA A 66 -27.94 -35.06 -47.16
N SER A 67 -28.33 -35.40 -45.91
CA SER A 67 -28.47 -34.45 -44.83
C SER A 67 -27.17 -34.18 -44.04
N LEU A 68 -26.12 -34.99 -44.20
CA LEU A 68 -24.85 -34.84 -43.51
C LEU A 68 -23.90 -33.93 -44.30
N THR A 69 -23.44 -32.90 -43.60
CA THR A 69 -22.36 -32.03 -44.13
C THR A 69 -21.02 -32.67 -43.68
N ILE A 70 -20.30 -33.27 -44.65
CA ILE A 70 -19.01 -33.85 -44.37
C ILE A 70 -17.94 -32.80 -44.68
N GLU A 71 -17.21 -32.38 -43.66
CA GLU A 71 -16.06 -31.51 -43.83
C GLU A 71 -14.78 -32.29 -43.47
N PRO A 72 -13.66 -32.10 -44.21
CA PRO A 72 -12.39 -32.70 -43.84
C PRO A 72 -11.91 -32.19 -42.50
N VAL A 73 -11.45 -33.08 -41.67
CA VAL A 73 -10.82 -32.69 -40.38
C VAL A 73 -9.50 -32.05 -40.71
N ALA A 74 -9.35 -30.80 -40.25
CA ALA A 74 -8.12 -30.03 -40.40
C ALA A 74 -7.31 -30.00 -39.12
N GLU A 75 -5.99 -30.06 -39.26
CA GLU A 75 -5.09 -29.85 -38.14
C GLU A 75 -5.14 -28.38 -37.73
N ARG A 76 -5.46 -28.13 -36.48
CA ARG A 76 -5.48 -26.80 -35.89
C ARG A 76 -4.52 -26.72 -34.73
N THR A 77 -3.93 -25.58 -34.59
CA THR A 77 -3.10 -25.25 -33.44
C THR A 77 -4.00 -24.76 -32.31
N PHE A 78 -3.87 -25.39 -31.14
CA PHE A 78 -4.54 -24.98 -29.93
C PHE A 78 -3.47 -24.49 -28.95
N ARG A 79 -3.71 -23.33 -28.35
CA ARG A 79 -2.99 -22.90 -27.15
C ARG A 79 -3.88 -23.13 -25.96
N ALA A 80 -3.33 -23.72 -24.91
CA ALA A 80 -4.06 -23.78 -23.65
C ALA A 80 -4.20 -22.38 -23.07
N GLU A 81 -5.43 -22.03 -22.74
CA GLU A 81 -5.79 -20.73 -22.18
C GLU A 81 -6.15 -20.89 -20.72
N THR A 82 -5.64 -20.02 -19.88
CA THR A 82 -6.02 -19.93 -18.45
C THR A 82 -6.62 -18.56 -18.23
N VAL A 83 -7.88 -18.51 -17.85
CA VAL A 83 -8.56 -17.26 -17.52
C VAL A 83 -8.46 -17.00 -16.03
N THR A 84 -8.05 -15.79 -15.68
CA THR A 84 -7.95 -15.34 -14.29
C THR A 84 -8.48 -13.92 -14.14
N GLU A 85 -8.76 -13.55 -12.91
CA GLU A 85 -9.18 -12.21 -12.55
C GLU A 85 -7.96 -11.32 -12.34
N GLY A 86 -8.11 -10.06 -12.72
CA GLY A 86 -7.11 -9.03 -12.49
C GLY A 86 -7.74 -7.68 -12.26
N LYS A 87 -6.92 -6.71 -11.93
CA LYS A 87 -7.32 -5.32 -11.79
C LYS A 87 -6.25 -4.39 -12.36
N VAL A 88 -6.71 -3.24 -12.82
CA VAL A 88 -5.83 -2.12 -13.17
C VAL A 88 -5.37 -1.46 -11.88
N ALA A 89 -4.08 -1.31 -11.69
CA ALA A 89 -3.47 -0.62 -10.56
C ALA A 89 -2.68 0.60 -11.03
N VAL A 90 -2.41 1.51 -10.12
CA VAL A 90 -1.49 2.62 -10.38
C VAL A 90 -0.09 2.04 -10.58
N ASP A 91 0.67 2.61 -11.49
CA ASP A 91 2.09 2.33 -11.62
C ASP A 91 2.82 2.93 -10.40
N GLU A 92 3.21 2.07 -9.44
CA GLU A 92 3.85 2.49 -8.20
C GLU A 92 5.23 3.10 -8.44
N ASP A 93 5.91 2.74 -9.52
CA ASP A 93 7.21 3.30 -9.89
C ASP A 93 7.08 4.76 -10.37
N ARG A 94 5.87 5.16 -10.78
CA ARG A 94 5.52 6.50 -11.26
C ARG A 94 4.51 7.22 -10.37
N SER A 95 4.29 6.72 -9.18
CA SER A 95 3.39 7.31 -8.20
C SER A 95 4.09 7.55 -6.87
N THR A 96 3.65 8.59 -6.17
CA THR A 96 4.18 8.92 -4.86
C THR A 96 3.03 9.11 -3.87
N PRO A 97 3.00 8.30 -2.80
CA PRO A 97 2.12 8.57 -1.67
C PRO A 97 2.63 9.79 -0.91
N VAL A 98 1.77 10.78 -0.71
CA VAL A 98 2.07 12.00 0.05
C VAL A 98 1.53 11.84 1.46
N PHE A 99 2.43 11.84 2.42
CA PHE A 99 2.12 11.84 3.85
C PHE A 99 2.22 13.26 4.41
N SER A 100 1.52 13.51 5.50
CA SER A 100 1.75 14.76 6.24
C SER A 100 2.98 14.61 7.13
N PRO A 101 4.01 15.45 6.97
CA PRO A 101 5.15 15.45 7.88
C PRO A 101 4.81 16.05 9.24
N TYR A 102 3.64 16.71 9.35
CA TYR A 102 3.19 17.39 10.55
C TYR A 102 1.91 16.79 11.12
N ALA A 103 1.80 16.83 12.44
CA ALA A 103 0.54 16.63 13.14
C ALA A 103 -0.23 17.94 13.20
N GLY A 104 -1.53 17.90 12.85
CA GLY A 104 -2.34 19.11 12.90
C GLY A 104 -3.69 18.98 12.21
N ARG A 105 -4.43 20.08 12.18
CA ARG A 105 -5.75 20.17 11.55
C ARG A 105 -5.60 20.68 10.13
N VAL A 106 -6.26 20.01 9.17
CA VAL A 106 -6.34 20.46 7.78
C VAL A 106 -7.29 21.65 7.70
N MET A 107 -6.76 22.81 7.35
CA MET A 107 -7.52 24.05 7.24
C MET A 107 -8.16 24.19 5.87
N LYS A 108 -7.40 23.93 4.81
CA LYS A 108 -7.87 24.13 3.44
C LYS A 108 -7.28 23.08 2.51
N LEU A 109 -8.10 22.58 1.60
CA LEU A 109 -7.70 21.72 0.49
C LEU A 109 -7.67 22.55 -0.78
N MET A 110 -6.61 22.43 -1.58
CA MET A 110 -6.41 23.22 -2.80
C MET A 110 -6.62 22.39 -4.06
N VAL A 111 -6.60 21.05 -3.95
CA VAL A 111 -6.75 20.11 -5.06
C VAL A 111 -7.80 19.05 -4.76
N ARG A 112 -8.37 18.49 -5.82
CA ARG A 112 -9.39 17.42 -5.78
C ARG A 112 -8.86 16.17 -6.45
N PRO A 113 -9.42 14.97 -6.12
CA PRO A 113 -9.16 13.78 -6.91
C PRO A 113 -9.50 14.01 -8.38
N GLY A 114 -8.58 13.63 -9.27
CA GLY A 114 -8.66 13.85 -10.71
C GLY A 114 -7.97 15.11 -11.22
N ASP A 115 -7.57 16.04 -10.36
CA ASP A 115 -6.83 17.24 -10.77
C ASP A 115 -5.40 16.87 -11.17
N ASN A 116 -4.88 17.53 -12.21
CA ASN A 116 -3.47 17.48 -12.57
C ASN A 116 -2.69 18.50 -11.76
N VAL A 117 -1.59 18.07 -11.16
CA VAL A 117 -0.71 18.90 -10.35
C VAL A 117 0.70 18.90 -10.91
N THR A 118 1.39 20.04 -10.75
CA THR A 118 2.82 20.17 -11.06
C THR A 118 3.65 19.93 -9.80
N GLN A 119 4.91 19.58 -9.96
CA GLN A 119 5.85 19.52 -8.84
C GLN A 119 5.92 20.88 -8.14
N GLY A 120 5.87 20.89 -6.80
CA GLY A 120 5.84 22.13 -6.01
C GLY A 120 4.49 22.83 -5.96
N GLN A 121 3.43 22.30 -6.55
CA GLN A 121 2.09 22.88 -6.43
C GLN A 121 1.51 22.64 -5.04
N PRO A 122 0.85 23.64 -4.41
CA PRO A 122 0.23 23.48 -3.10
C PRO A 122 -0.95 22.50 -3.16
N LEU A 123 -0.98 21.52 -2.24
CA LEU A 123 -2.04 20.53 -2.12
C LEU A 123 -3.04 20.88 -1.03
N PHE A 124 -2.56 21.21 0.14
CA PHE A 124 -3.39 21.58 1.28
C PHE A 124 -2.62 22.41 2.31
N VAL A 125 -3.35 23.06 3.18
CA VAL A 125 -2.83 23.85 4.30
C VAL A 125 -3.22 23.17 5.59
N ILE A 126 -2.24 23.00 6.48
CA ILE A 126 -2.39 22.41 7.80
C ILE A 126 -1.98 23.42 8.89
N GLU A 127 -2.76 23.50 9.95
CA GLU A 127 -2.40 24.19 11.18
C GLU A 127 -1.60 23.22 12.06
N ALA A 128 -0.25 23.41 12.09
CA ALA A 128 0.66 22.50 12.74
C ALA A 128 1.24 23.13 14.02
N ALA A 129 0.95 22.51 15.17
CA ALA A 129 1.45 22.99 16.47
C ALA A 129 2.99 22.95 16.55
N ASP A 130 3.63 21.94 15.94
CA ASP A 130 5.07 21.77 15.95
C ASP A 130 5.79 22.91 15.22
N THR A 131 5.19 23.43 14.14
CA THR A 131 5.77 24.58 13.41
C THR A 131 5.66 25.86 14.23
N VAL A 132 4.56 26.08 14.95
CA VAL A 132 4.39 27.21 15.87
C VAL A 132 5.42 27.15 16.98
N GLN A 133 5.63 25.96 17.58
CA GLN A 133 6.62 25.79 18.63
C GLN A 133 8.05 26.08 18.13
N ALA A 134 8.40 25.57 16.94
CA ALA A 134 9.70 25.82 16.36
C ALA A 134 9.94 27.31 16.02
N GLN A 135 8.91 28.01 15.56
CA GLN A 135 8.97 29.46 15.34
C GLN A 135 9.18 30.22 16.67
N ASN A 136 8.48 29.82 17.75
CA ASN A 136 8.66 30.39 19.06
C ASN A 136 10.10 30.16 19.60
N ASP A 137 10.60 28.92 19.46
CA ASP A 137 11.97 28.57 19.88
C ASP A 137 13.02 29.43 19.14
N PHE A 138 12.81 29.66 17.83
CA PHE A 138 13.70 30.48 17.02
C PHE A 138 13.67 31.96 17.47
N VAL A 139 12.48 32.54 17.72
CA VAL A 139 12.36 33.92 18.22
C VAL A 139 13.02 34.07 19.59
N ALA A 140 12.84 33.09 20.48
CA ALA A 140 13.47 33.08 21.80
C ALA A 140 14.99 32.99 21.70
N ALA A 141 15.53 32.10 20.83
CA ALA A 141 16.97 31.99 20.61
C ALA A 141 17.59 33.26 20.01
N MET A 142 16.88 33.92 19.08
CA MET A 142 17.30 35.19 18.50
C MET A 142 17.34 36.32 19.56
N ALA A 143 16.34 36.37 20.43
CA ALA A 143 16.31 37.35 21.53
C ALA A 143 17.45 37.10 22.52
N ALA A 144 17.75 35.81 22.84
CA ALA A 144 18.87 35.43 23.70
C ALA A 144 20.23 35.84 23.10
N LEU A 145 20.43 35.61 21.79
CA LEU A 145 21.64 36.04 21.09
C LEU A 145 21.82 37.58 21.12
N ASN A 146 20.75 38.33 20.87
CA ASN A 146 20.81 39.82 20.94
C ASN A 146 21.18 40.29 22.33
N LYS A 147 20.62 39.67 23.38
CA LYS A 147 20.98 39.94 24.79
C LYS A 147 22.44 39.65 25.07
N ALA A 148 22.92 38.46 24.62
CA ALA A 148 24.32 38.08 24.82
C ALA A 148 25.32 38.96 24.06
N LYS A 149 24.95 39.42 22.85
CA LYS A 149 25.76 40.43 22.11
C LYS A 149 25.90 41.74 22.90
N SER A 150 24.76 42.29 23.39
CA SER A 150 24.83 43.52 24.19
C SER A 150 25.61 43.36 25.49
N ALA A 151 25.56 42.18 26.12
CA ALA A 151 26.35 41.87 27.30
C ALA A 151 27.86 41.78 26.96
N LEU A 152 28.20 41.17 25.83
CA LEU A 152 29.57 41.11 25.35
C LEU A 152 30.14 42.49 25.04
N ASP A 153 29.37 43.33 24.32
CA ASP A 153 29.81 44.72 24.02
C ASP A 153 30.09 45.49 25.30
N LEU A 154 29.20 45.39 26.32
CA LEU A 154 29.41 46.02 27.63
C LEU A 154 30.67 45.48 28.33
N ALA A 155 30.86 44.13 28.35
CA ALA A 155 32.05 43.51 28.96
C ALA A 155 33.32 43.92 28.28
N GLN A 156 33.34 44.08 26.95
CA GLN A 156 34.49 44.55 26.16
C GLN A 156 34.85 45.99 26.56
N ILE A 157 33.85 46.89 26.65
CA ILE A 157 34.09 48.28 27.07
C ILE A 157 34.63 48.34 28.51
N GLN A 158 34.11 47.51 29.41
CA GLN A 158 34.55 47.43 30.81
C GLN A 158 36.00 46.91 30.91
N ASP A 159 36.31 45.86 30.16
CA ASP A 159 37.65 45.28 30.15
C ASP A 159 38.72 46.26 29.60
N THR A 160 38.38 46.90 28.48
CA THR A 160 39.25 47.96 27.91
C THR A 160 39.53 49.07 28.93
N ARG A 161 38.46 49.57 29.58
CA ARG A 161 38.62 50.62 30.63
C ARG A 161 39.45 50.12 31.82
N ALA A 162 39.19 48.87 32.29
CA ALA A 162 39.93 48.31 33.41
C ALA A 162 41.42 48.12 33.09
N LYS A 163 41.75 47.73 31.85
CA LYS A 163 43.09 47.62 31.33
C LYS A 163 43.82 48.97 31.34
N ASP A 164 43.20 50.02 30.78
CA ASP A 164 43.78 51.36 30.70
C ASP A 164 44.05 51.91 32.11
N LEU A 165 43.09 51.72 33.05
CA LEU A 165 43.26 52.13 34.45
C LEU A 165 44.34 51.34 35.18
N PHE A 166 44.52 50.06 34.90
CA PHE A 166 45.55 49.22 35.47
C PHE A 166 46.91 49.62 34.94
N GLU A 167 47.06 49.86 33.66
CA GLU A 167 48.28 50.38 33.06
C GLU A 167 48.67 51.77 33.64
N GLY A 168 47.66 52.63 33.91
CA GLY A 168 47.79 53.89 34.64
C GLY A 168 48.01 53.75 36.13
N LYS A 169 48.12 52.52 36.71
CA LYS A 169 48.25 52.20 38.14
C LYS A 169 47.07 52.78 39.02
N ALA A 170 45.93 52.98 38.44
CA ALA A 170 44.75 53.53 39.10
C ALA A 170 43.84 52.45 39.74
N VAL A 171 43.97 51.16 39.34
CA VAL A 171 43.21 50.02 39.88
C VAL A 171 44.10 48.85 40.21
N PRO A 172 43.71 47.98 41.17
CA PRO A 172 44.44 46.77 41.50
C PRO A 172 44.39 45.72 40.37
N LEU A 173 45.40 44.86 40.29
CA LEU A 173 45.43 43.73 39.35
C LEU A 173 44.16 42.83 39.44
N LYS A 174 43.63 42.64 40.64
CA LYS A 174 42.43 41.87 40.89
C LYS A 174 41.24 42.39 40.10
N ASP A 175 41.03 43.68 40.03
CA ASP A 175 39.89 44.26 39.33
C ASP A 175 40.01 44.11 37.83
N TYR A 176 41.23 44.20 37.27
CA TYR A 176 41.52 43.91 35.87
C TYR A 176 41.28 42.43 35.56
N GLN A 177 41.80 41.52 36.41
CA GLN A 177 41.54 40.09 36.23
C GLN A 177 40.07 39.71 36.29
N GLN A 178 39.30 40.40 37.15
CA GLN A 178 37.83 40.21 37.20
C GLN A 178 37.15 40.69 35.92
N SER A 179 37.59 41.84 35.33
CA SER A 179 37.02 42.26 34.04
C SER A 179 37.32 41.31 32.90
N GLN A 180 38.53 40.74 32.86
CA GLN A 180 38.91 39.71 31.90
C GLN A 180 38.04 38.46 32.05
N ALA A 181 37.81 37.99 33.29
CA ALA A 181 36.95 36.82 33.54
C ALA A 181 35.49 37.08 33.08
N ASN A 182 34.98 38.31 33.32
CA ASN A 182 33.65 38.72 32.87
C ASN A 182 33.55 38.76 31.34
N LEU A 183 34.62 39.26 30.67
CA LEU A 183 34.68 39.26 29.19
C LEU A 183 34.69 37.84 28.62
N ILE A 184 35.47 36.92 29.19
CA ILE A 184 35.50 35.51 28.76
C ILE A 184 34.15 34.88 28.97
N GLN A 185 33.48 35.15 30.10
CA GLN A 185 32.13 34.63 30.36
C GLN A 185 31.14 35.14 29.31
N ALA A 186 31.12 36.44 29.02
CA ALA A 186 30.23 37.02 28.02
C ALA A 186 30.49 36.49 26.61
N GLN A 187 31.76 36.21 26.25
CA GLN A 187 32.12 35.55 25.00
C GLN A 187 31.54 34.13 24.91
N ASN A 188 31.65 33.37 26.01
CA ASN A 188 31.11 32.00 26.06
C ASN A 188 29.59 32.02 25.99
N ASP A 189 28.91 32.95 26.67
CA ASP A 189 27.46 33.10 26.64
C ASP A 189 26.94 33.47 25.22
N MET A 190 27.66 34.36 24.52
CA MET A 190 27.39 34.73 23.14
C MET A 190 27.53 33.52 22.21
N ARG A 191 28.63 32.74 22.35
CA ARG A 191 28.85 31.53 21.55
C ARG A 191 27.76 30.49 21.79
N SER A 192 27.38 30.26 23.06
CA SER A 192 26.28 29.35 23.43
C SER A 192 24.97 29.77 22.82
N SER A 193 24.63 31.08 22.88
CA SER A 193 23.41 31.63 22.30
C SER A 193 23.40 31.53 20.76
N GLN A 194 24.56 31.69 20.13
CA GLN A 194 24.71 31.48 18.69
C GLN A 194 24.46 30.04 18.28
N THR A 195 25.01 29.07 19.00
CA THR A 195 24.75 27.65 18.77
C THR A 195 23.27 27.30 18.97
N ALA A 196 22.63 27.88 19.99
CA ALA A 196 21.18 27.69 20.21
C ALA A 196 20.35 28.23 19.04
N LEU A 197 20.70 29.40 18.48
CA LEU A 197 20.03 29.93 17.30
C LEU A 197 20.22 29.05 16.07
N GLU A 198 21.45 28.54 15.86
CA GLU A 198 21.73 27.59 14.77
C GLU A 198 20.91 26.31 14.91
N ALA A 199 20.76 25.76 16.11
CA ALA A 199 19.93 24.62 16.39
C ALA A 199 18.45 24.88 16.07
N ALA A 200 17.93 26.05 16.50
CA ALA A 200 16.56 26.44 16.18
C ALA A 200 16.34 26.67 14.68
N ASN A 201 17.34 27.24 13.98
CA ASN A 201 17.32 27.39 12.53
C ASN A 201 17.27 26.03 11.81
N ASN A 202 18.12 25.09 12.22
CA ASN A 202 18.12 23.75 11.68
C ASN A 202 16.79 23.01 11.92
N LYS A 203 16.17 23.22 13.08
CA LYS A 203 14.85 22.68 13.38
C LYS A 203 13.79 23.19 12.39
N LEU A 204 13.79 24.51 12.06
CA LEU A 204 12.90 25.08 11.04
C LEU A 204 13.17 24.50 9.65
N LYS A 205 14.44 24.28 9.26
CA LYS A 205 14.79 23.64 7.98
C LYS A 205 14.30 22.20 7.90
N ILE A 206 14.43 21.42 8.96
CA ILE A 206 13.88 20.05 9.06
C ILE A 206 12.36 20.07 8.89
N LEU A 207 11.70 21.09 9.41
CA LEU A 207 10.28 21.34 9.22
C LEU A 207 9.93 21.92 7.83
N GLY A 208 10.86 21.96 6.86
CA GLY A 208 10.62 22.32 5.47
C GLY A 208 10.55 23.83 5.18
N PHE A 209 10.97 24.68 6.10
CA PHE A 209 11.11 26.12 5.82
C PHE A 209 12.33 26.35 4.94
N SER A 210 12.17 27.11 3.85
CA SER A 210 13.29 27.54 3.02
C SER A 210 14.11 28.63 3.72
N ASP A 211 15.34 28.83 3.29
CA ASP A 211 16.19 29.91 3.85
C ASP A 211 15.57 31.30 3.64
N GLU A 212 14.85 31.51 2.53
CA GLU A 212 14.12 32.75 2.26
C GLU A 212 12.94 32.95 3.21
N ALA A 213 12.19 31.86 3.50
CA ALA A 213 11.08 31.89 4.45
C ALA A 213 11.58 32.18 5.87
N ILE A 214 12.71 31.60 6.29
CA ILE A 214 13.32 31.87 7.59
C ILE A 214 13.80 33.32 7.69
N LYS A 215 14.42 33.87 6.64
CA LYS A 215 14.81 35.28 6.61
C LYS A 215 13.62 36.24 6.71
N ALA A 216 12.56 35.96 5.91
CA ALA A 216 11.33 36.75 5.96
C ALA A 216 10.66 36.66 7.33
N PHE A 217 10.71 35.50 8.00
CA PHE A 217 10.22 35.31 9.35
C PHE A 217 11.06 36.10 10.38
N GLN A 218 12.38 36.08 10.22
CA GLN A 218 13.32 36.85 11.07
C GLN A 218 13.02 38.38 11.03
N GLU A 219 12.65 38.90 9.85
CA GLU A 219 12.31 40.28 9.65
C GLU A 219 10.93 40.64 10.21
N LYS A 220 9.90 39.84 9.84
CA LYS A 220 8.50 40.14 10.18
C LYS A 220 8.11 39.73 11.60
N ARG A 221 8.76 38.72 12.18
CA ARG A 221 8.47 38.11 13.49
C ARG A 221 7.00 37.74 13.68
N SER A 222 6.31 37.44 12.58
CA SER A 222 4.89 37.05 12.61
C SER A 222 4.79 35.52 12.59
N ILE A 223 4.30 34.96 13.68
CA ILE A 223 4.06 33.51 13.80
C ILE A 223 2.87 33.15 12.93
N ASN A 224 3.07 32.21 12.00
CA ASN A 224 2.01 31.70 11.16
C ASN A 224 1.83 30.19 11.47
N PRO A 225 0.66 29.77 11.99
CA PRO A 225 0.37 28.38 12.24
C PRO A 225 0.15 27.59 10.94
N ASP A 226 -0.18 28.26 9.84
CA ASP A 226 -0.54 27.68 8.58
C ASP A 226 0.71 27.21 7.82
N THR A 227 0.80 25.91 7.62
CA THR A 227 1.86 25.29 6.84
C THR A 227 1.26 24.65 5.58
N THR A 228 1.81 25.00 4.42
CA THR A 228 1.36 24.47 3.14
C THR A 228 2.16 23.24 2.78
N ILE A 229 1.47 22.15 2.41
CA ILE A 229 2.08 20.94 1.89
C ILE A 229 2.01 20.96 0.37
N PHE A 230 3.15 20.69 -0.27
CA PHE A 230 3.33 20.76 -1.72
C PHE A 230 3.45 19.36 -2.34
N SER A 231 3.15 19.28 -3.65
CA SER A 231 3.33 18.06 -4.41
C SER A 231 4.81 17.75 -4.63
N PRO A 232 5.28 16.53 -4.30
CA PRO A 232 6.67 16.13 -4.57
C PRO A 232 6.94 15.85 -6.05
N ILE A 233 5.91 15.48 -6.81
CA ILE A 233 6.00 15.14 -8.23
C ILE A 233 4.89 15.83 -9.04
N ALA A 234 5.06 15.89 -10.35
CA ALA A 234 3.98 16.22 -11.28
C ALA A 234 3.16 14.95 -11.58
N GLY A 235 1.85 15.10 -11.73
CA GLY A 235 0.95 13.97 -12.02
C GLY A 235 -0.50 14.28 -11.72
N THR A 236 -1.34 13.25 -11.73
CA THR A 236 -2.77 13.33 -11.40
C THR A 236 -2.98 12.92 -9.94
N VAL A 237 -3.85 13.61 -9.23
CA VAL A 237 -4.30 13.21 -7.88
C VAL A 237 -5.20 11.98 -8.02
N VAL A 238 -4.63 10.80 -7.77
CA VAL A 238 -5.36 9.52 -7.88
C VAL A 238 -6.32 9.34 -6.71
N GLN A 239 -5.85 9.65 -5.50
CA GLN A 239 -6.62 9.45 -4.28
C GLN A 239 -6.35 10.57 -3.27
N ARG A 240 -7.40 10.93 -2.51
CA ARG A 240 -7.33 11.81 -1.35
C ARG A 240 -8.08 11.15 -0.19
N LYS A 241 -7.38 10.97 0.93
CA LYS A 241 -7.93 10.35 2.15
C LYS A 241 -8.18 11.35 3.28
N VAL A 242 -8.15 12.64 3.00
CA VAL A 242 -8.32 13.68 4.02
C VAL A 242 -9.41 14.68 3.64
N GLY A 243 -10.15 15.16 4.64
CA GLY A 243 -11.18 16.21 4.52
C GLY A 243 -10.79 17.52 5.21
N PRO A 244 -11.46 18.63 4.89
CA PRO A 244 -11.31 19.90 5.62
C PRO A 244 -11.70 19.71 7.09
N GLY A 245 -10.92 20.28 8.00
CA GLY A 245 -11.16 20.19 9.45
C GLY A 245 -10.71 18.88 10.09
N GLN A 246 -10.28 17.90 9.32
CA GLN A 246 -9.78 16.62 9.83
C GLN A 246 -8.38 16.82 10.44
N TYR A 247 -8.13 16.12 11.56
CA TYR A 247 -6.81 16.04 12.17
C TYR A 247 -5.99 14.93 11.53
N VAL A 248 -4.76 15.23 11.12
CA VAL A 248 -3.79 14.28 10.59
C VAL A 248 -2.60 14.17 11.55
N ASN A 249 -2.02 12.99 11.66
CA ASN A 249 -0.86 12.73 12.49
C ASN A 249 0.40 12.61 11.61
N SER A 250 1.51 13.09 12.11
CA SER A 250 2.82 12.81 11.52
C SER A 250 3.13 11.32 11.70
N GLY A 251 3.57 10.65 10.63
CA GLY A 251 3.87 9.21 10.67
C GLY A 251 2.65 8.29 10.60
N ALA A 252 1.48 8.80 10.18
CA ALA A 252 0.33 7.96 9.87
C ALA A 252 0.70 6.94 8.78
N SER A 253 0.20 5.71 8.90
CA SER A 253 0.43 4.65 7.91
C SER A 253 -0.26 4.90 6.57
N ASP A 254 -1.34 5.67 6.58
CA ASP A 254 -2.13 6.00 5.40
C ASP A 254 -1.67 7.31 4.78
N PRO A 255 -1.43 7.36 3.46
CA PRO A 255 -1.11 8.59 2.76
C PRO A 255 -2.32 9.52 2.70
N VAL A 256 -2.07 10.82 2.83
CA VAL A 256 -3.08 11.88 2.70
C VAL A 256 -3.54 12.03 1.26
N PHE A 257 -2.60 11.96 0.32
CA PHE A 257 -2.80 11.95 -1.13
C PHE A 257 -1.97 10.85 -1.79
N VAL A 258 -2.44 10.38 -2.95
CA VAL A 258 -1.63 9.59 -3.87
C VAL A 258 -1.61 10.37 -5.19
N ILE A 259 -0.43 10.71 -5.66
CA ILE A 259 -0.21 11.42 -6.92
C ILE A 259 0.58 10.51 -7.84
N GLY A 260 0.13 10.33 -9.07
CA GLY A 260 0.78 9.44 -10.03
C GLY A 260 0.60 9.89 -11.47
N ASP A 261 1.56 9.48 -12.30
CA ASP A 261 1.45 9.59 -13.74
C ASP A 261 0.62 8.41 -14.26
N LEU A 262 -0.59 8.70 -14.73
CA LEU A 262 -1.52 7.70 -15.26
C LEU A 262 -1.32 7.41 -16.75
N SER A 263 -0.26 7.92 -17.37
CA SER A 263 0.09 7.60 -18.78
C SER A 263 0.48 6.13 -18.94
N THR A 264 0.92 5.49 -17.86
CA THR A 264 1.11 4.05 -17.73
C THR A 264 0.36 3.55 -16.52
N VAL A 265 -0.17 2.33 -16.61
CA VAL A 265 -0.87 1.65 -15.51
C VAL A 265 -0.41 0.20 -15.44
N TRP A 266 -0.52 -0.40 -14.29
CA TRP A 266 -0.27 -1.82 -14.13
C TRP A 266 -1.55 -2.63 -14.25
N LEU A 267 -1.49 -3.72 -14.98
CA LEU A 267 -2.47 -4.79 -14.91
C LEU A 267 -1.94 -5.84 -13.94
N THR A 268 -2.54 -5.96 -12.80
CA THR A 268 -2.22 -6.98 -11.81
C THR A 268 -3.21 -8.12 -11.94
N ALA A 269 -2.73 -9.35 -12.21
CA ALA A 269 -3.58 -10.54 -12.30
C ALA A 269 -3.18 -11.57 -11.23
N PHE A 270 -4.17 -12.35 -10.78
CA PHE A 270 -4.04 -13.27 -9.66
C PHE A 270 -4.22 -14.71 -10.13
N VAL A 271 -3.11 -15.37 -10.48
CA VAL A 271 -3.08 -16.73 -11.02
C VAL A 271 -3.20 -17.76 -9.90
N ARG A 272 -4.00 -18.80 -10.12
CA ARG A 272 -4.15 -19.89 -9.14
C ARG A 272 -2.83 -20.67 -8.98
N GLU A 273 -2.58 -21.19 -7.80
CA GLU A 273 -1.38 -22.00 -7.49
C GLU A 273 -1.18 -23.15 -8.49
N THR A 274 -2.27 -23.82 -8.91
CA THR A 274 -2.26 -24.91 -9.89
C THR A 274 -1.74 -24.52 -11.27
N ASP A 275 -1.81 -23.24 -11.61
CA ASP A 275 -1.40 -22.69 -12.90
C ASP A 275 -0.11 -21.87 -12.81
N ALA A 276 0.42 -21.70 -11.61
CA ALA A 276 1.61 -20.88 -11.35
C ALA A 276 2.84 -21.32 -12.17
N SER A 277 3.01 -22.65 -12.37
CA SER A 277 4.13 -23.18 -13.15
C SER A 277 4.03 -22.90 -14.66
N LYS A 278 2.88 -22.44 -15.14
CA LYS A 278 2.63 -22.15 -16.55
C LYS A 278 2.87 -20.70 -16.92
N VAL A 279 3.22 -19.86 -15.94
CA VAL A 279 3.38 -18.42 -16.10
C VAL A 279 4.84 -18.04 -16.05
N SER A 280 5.25 -17.19 -16.99
CA SER A 280 6.62 -16.69 -17.07
C SER A 280 6.66 -15.22 -17.51
N VAL A 281 7.74 -14.54 -17.15
CA VAL A 281 8.02 -13.18 -17.63
C VAL A 281 8.17 -13.21 -19.16
N GLY A 282 7.66 -12.18 -19.84
CA GLY A 282 7.63 -12.07 -21.30
C GLY A 282 6.45 -12.79 -21.96
N GLN A 283 5.64 -13.53 -21.22
CA GLN A 283 4.46 -14.22 -21.76
C GLN A 283 3.39 -13.24 -22.19
N GLU A 284 2.82 -13.46 -23.39
CA GLU A 284 1.71 -12.69 -23.91
C GLU A 284 0.43 -12.99 -23.14
N ILE A 285 -0.30 -11.94 -22.81
CA ILE A 285 -1.63 -12.01 -22.18
C ILE A 285 -2.62 -11.17 -22.98
N ALA A 286 -3.87 -11.62 -23.02
CA ALA A 286 -4.98 -10.78 -23.46
C ALA A 286 -5.86 -10.45 -22.26
N PHE A 287 -6.40 -9.24 -22.22
CA PHE A 287 -7.29 -8.85 -21.16
C PHE A 287 -8.46 -8.00 -21.64
N ASN A 288 -9.58 -8.13 -20.98
CA ASN A 288 -10.79 -7.37 -21.19
C ASN A 288 -11.17 -6.66 -19.92
N VAL A 289 -11.26 -5.33 -19.98
CA VAL A 289 -11.72 -4.51 -18.85
C VAL A 289 -13.23 -4.44 -18.88
N LEU A 290 -13.91 -4.70 -17.77
CA LEU A 290 -15.38 -4.72 -17.70
C LEU A 290 -16.01 -3.37 -18.10
N ALA A 291 -15.29 -2.27 -17.82
CA ALA A 291 -15.73 -0.92 -18.20
C ALA A 291 -15.62 -0.62 -19.71
N LEU A 292 -14.91 -1.47 -20.50
CA LEU A 292 -14.68 -1.30 -21.92
C LEU A 292 -15.13 -2.55 -22.69
N PRO A 293 -16.45 -2.81 -22.76
CA PRO A 293 -16.96 -4.01 -23.39
C PRO A 293 -16.59 -4.05 -24.90
N GLY A 294 -16.23 -5.24 -25.37
CA GLY A 294 -15.86 -5.47 -26.77
C GLY A 294 -14.43 -5.07 -27.15
N ARG A 295 -13.61 -4.57 -26.22
CA ARG A 295 -12.20 -4.31 -26.46
C ARG A 295 -11.35 -5.38 -25.77
N THR A 296 -10.59 -6.13 -26.55
CA THR A 296 -9.53 -7.02 -26.07
C THR A 296 -8.20 -6.30 -26.24
N LEU A 297 -7.50 -6.11 -25.14
CA LEU A 297 -6.17 -5.51 -25.11
C LEU A 297 -5.13 -6.62 -24.91
N THR A 298 -3.93 -6.42 -25.41
CA THR A 298 -2.82 -7.36 -25.26
C THR A 298 -1.67 -6.68 -24.51
N ALA A 299 -0.96 -7.45 -23.72
CA ALA A 299 0.21 -7.01 -22.98
C ALA A 299 1.19 -8.18 -22.77
N HIS A 300 2.34 -7.91 -22.19
CA HIS A 300 3.31 -8.91 -21.81
C HIS A 300 3.56 -8.84 -20.30
N ILE A 301 3.68 -10.00 -19.66
CA ILE A 301 4.03 -10.09 -18.25
C ILE A 301 5.45 -9.56 -18.06
N ASP A 302 5.60 -8.52 -17.27
CA ASP A 302 6.90 -7.94 -16.91
C ASP A 302 7.39 -8.43 -15.53
N TYR A 303 6.48 -8.87 -14.67
CA TYR A 303 6.80 -9.33 -13.33
C TYR A 303 5.93 -10.52 -12.91
N VAL A 304 6.57 -11.49 -12.28
CA VAL A 304 5.93 -12.63 -11.61
C VAL A 304 6.41 -12.65 -10.17
N SER A 305 5.49 -12.66 -9.22
CA SER A 305 5.83 -12.69 -7.79
C SER A 305 6.67 -13.93 -7.45
N ALA A 306 7.67 -13.75 -6.59
CA ALA A 306 8.47 -14.86 -6.08
C ALA A 306 7.74 -15.72 -5.04
N ALA A 307 6.62 -15.22 -4.49
CA ALA A 307 5.84 -15.88 -3.45
C ALA A 307 4.36 -15.92 -3.80
N ILE A 308 3.69 -16.98 -3.37
CA ILE A 308 2.24 -17.12 -3.42
C ILE A 308 1.66 -16.45 -2.17
N ASP A 309 0.62 -15.66 -2.33
CA ASP A 309 -0.12 -15.06 -1.22
C ASP A 309 -0.75 -16.17 -0.35
N PRO A 310 -0.39 -16.27 0.94
CA PRO A 310 -0.85 -17.36 1.80
C PRO A 310 -2.35 -17.32 2.10
N ALA A 311 -2.98 -16.15 2.04
CA ALA A 311 -4.40 -15.96 2.34
C ALA A 311 -5.28 -16.36 1.15
N THR A 312 -4.86 -15.99 -0.06
CA THR A 312 -5.65 -16.20 -1.29
C THR A 312 -5.22 -17.42 -2.10
N ARG A 313 -4.02 -17.98 -1.82
CA ARG A 313 -3.38 -19.04 -2.61
C ARG A 313 -3.22 -18.69 -4.09
N ARG A 314 -2.93 -17.42 -4.35
CA ARG A 314 -2.74 -16.90 -5.71
C ARG A 314 -1.34 -16.34 -5.91
N LEU A 315 -0.81 -16.50 -7.10
CA LEU A 315 0.44 -15.91 -7.56
C LEU A 315 0.09 -14.59 -8.25
N MET A 316 0.67 -13.50 -7.79
CA MET A 316 0.51 -12.20 -8.42
C MET A 316 1.43 -12.10 -9.63
N VAL A 317 0.87 -11.69 -10.76
CA VAL A 317 1.60 -11.33 -11.98
C VAL A 317 1.23 -9.93 -12.41
N ARG A 318 2.14 -9.22 -13.05
CA ARG A 318 1.97 -7.84 -13.45
C ARG A 318 2.36 -7.67 -14.91
N ALA A 319 1.66 -6.77 -15.58
CA ALA A 319 2.00 -6.28 -16.90
C ALA A 319 1.84 -4.76 -16.93
N THR A 320 2.79 -4.04 -17.49
CA THR A 320 2.71 -2.59 -17.68
C THR A 320 1.96 -2.28 -18.98
N ILE A 321 0.98 -1.39 -18.89
CA ILE A 321 0.09 -1.02 -19.99
C ILE A 321 0.23 0.48 -20.28
N ASP A 322 0.42 0.83 -21.55
CA ASP A 322 0.33 2.20 -22.02
C ASP A 322 -1.11 2.70 -21.93
N ASN A 323 -1.33 3.84 -21.29
CA ASN A 323 -2.64 4.43 -21.03
C ASN A 323 -2.69 5.91 -21.44
N LYS A 324 -2.10 6.24 -22.61
CA LYS A 324 -2.06 7.63 -23.11
C LYS A 324 -3.44 8.25 -23.31
N ASP A 325 -4.42 7.40 -23.63
CA ASP A 325 -5.81 7.80 -23.83
C ASP A 325 -6.57 8.02 -22.51
N GLY A 326 -5.99 7.67 -21.35
CA GLY A 326 -6.61 7.80 -20.03
C GLY A 326 -7.87 6.94 -19.83
N LEU A 327 -8.09 5.93 -20.68
CA LEU A 327 -9.26 5.07 -20.63
C LEU A 327 -9.21 4.05 -19.49
N LEU A 328 -8.04 3.57 -19.15
CA LEU A 328 -7.81 2.66 -18.04
C LEU A 328 -7.65 3.47 -16.76
N LYS A 329 -8.58 3.24 -15.83
CA LYS A 329 -8.53 3.88 -14.51
C LYS A 329 -8.13 2.86 -13.45
N PRO A 330 -7.33 3.25 -12.46
CA PRO A 330 -7.02 2.41 -11.32
C PRO A 330 -8.29 1.82 -10.69
N GLU A 331 -8.18 0.62 -10.14
CA GLU A 331 -9.24 -0.19 -9.54
C GLU A 331 -10.31 -0.72 -10.54
N MET A 332 -10.14 -0.57 -11.86
CA MET A 332 -10.97 -1.26 -12.83
C MET A 332 -10.66 -2.76 -12.84
N PHE A 333 -11.70 -3.58 -12.80
CA PHE A 333 -11.57 -5.04 -12.92
C PHE A 333 -11.36 -5.46 -14.38
N ALA A 334 -10.52 -6.48 -14.54
CA ALA A 334 -10.20 -7.07 -15.82
C ALA A 334 -10.25 -8.61 -15.76
N ASN A 335 -10.72 -9.23 -16.84
CA ASN A 335 -10.54 -10.65 -17.08
C ASN A 335 -9.27 -10.83 -17.91
N VAL A 336 -8.32 -11.61 -17.40
CA VAL A 336 -7.02 -11.82 -18.02
C VAL A 336 -6.92 -13.25 -18.53
N THR A 337 -6.62 -13.39 -19.80
CA THR A 337 -6.38 -14.67 -20.46
C THR A 337 -4.87 -14.83 -20.68
N LEU A 338 -4.32 -15.85 -20.05
CA LEU A 338 -2.92 -16.24 -20.15
C LEU A 338 -2.79 -17.32 -21.24
N TYR A 339 -1.95 -17.10 -22.22
CA TYR A 339 -1.70 -18.07 -23.30
C TYR A 339 -0.50 -18.95 -22.95
N SER A 340 -0.71 -20.26 -22.87
CA SER A 340 0.41 -21.20 -22.69
C SER A 340 1.42 -21.09 -23.84
N PRO A 341 2.72 -21.11 -23.57
CA PRO A 341 3.73 -21.15 -24.62
C PRO A 341 3.69 -22.46 -25.44
N ALA A 342 3.11 -23.52 -24.89
CA ALA A 342 3.00 -24.80 -25.58
C ALA A 342 1.89 -24.76 -26.65
N ILE A 343 2.27 -24.92 -27.89
CA ILE A 343 1.35 -25.06 -29.03
C ILE A 343 1.08 -26.54 -29.24
N ILE A 344 -0.17 -26.96 -29.05
CA ILE A 344 -0.60 -28.33 -29.30
C ILE A 344 -1.31 -28.38 -30.66
N ARG A 345 -0.78 -29.15 -31.59
CA ARG A 345 -1.47 -29.45 -32.85
C ARG A 345 -2.40 -30.62 -32.66
N ARG A 346 -3.68 -30.49 -32.95
CA ARG A 346 -4.69 -31.52 -32.88
C ARG A 346 -5.64 -31.44 -34.07
N TRP A 347 -6.14 -32.59 -34.46
CA TRP A 347 -7.23 -32.66 -35.42
C TRP A 347 -8.52 -32.10 -34.79
N ALA A 348 -9.14 -31.14 -35.44
CA ALA A 348 -10.35 -30.50 -34.96
C ALA A 348 -11.44 -30.50 -36.00
N CYS A 349 -12.65 -30.83 -35.56
CA CYS A 349 -13.87 -30.64 -36.32
C CYS A 349 -14.42 -29.24 -36.03
N ARG A 350 -15.01 -28.59 -37.03
CA ARG A 350 -15.68 -27.29 -36.87
C ARG A 350 -16.97 -27.50 -36.07
N ASN A 351 -17.04 -26.97 -34.85
CA ASN A 351 -18.30 -26.95 -34.12
C ASN A 351 -19.17 -25.82 -34.66
N ARG A 352 -20.24 -26.09 -35.35
CA ARG A 352 -21.28 -25.10 -35.65
C ARG A 352 -22.20 -25.00 -34.45
N ARG A 353 -22.11 -23.90 -33.72
CA ARG A 353 -23.15 -23.48 -32.78
C ARG A 353 -24.21 -22.69 -33.52
#